data_380a16bfbb16c98270e820c0d0758d2b
#
_entry.id   380a16bfbb16c98270e820c0d0758d2b
#
_cell.length_a   1.000
_cell.length_b   1.000
_cell.length_c   1.000
_cell.angle_alpha   90.00
_cell.angle_beta   90.00
_cell.angle_gamma   90.00
#
_symmetry.space_group_name_H-M   'P 1'
#
loop_
_entity.id
_entity.type
_entity.pdbx_description
1 polymer ?
#
loop_
_entity_poly.entity_id
_entity_poly.type
_entity_poly.pdbx_seq_one_letter_code
_entity_poly.pdbx_strand_id
1 'polypeptide(L)'
;EIVFGHIGDSYEWHITTWGETHVTIPLPVIVHSSTTGWHAFLSSRLEENGGSYEGFSIAPAGSKYEGKLVEYDATGNEIRPLDISITKVTLALLINSALLLLIILSVAHWYRKHPQGSAAPGGFIGFMEMFIMMVNDDIIKSCVGPKYRKFAPYLLTAFFFIFINNIMGLIPFCLLYTSPSQRDRTR
;
A
#
# COMPACT_ATOMS: atom_id res chain seq x y z
N GLU A 1 6.82 9.63 20.43
CA GLU A 1 7.62 8.49 19.85
C GLU A 1 6.71 7.34 19.37
N ILE A 2 5.68 6.94 20.14
CA ILE A 2 4.80 5.81 19.80
C ILE A 2 4.03 6.03 18.49
N VAL A 3 3.59 7.24 18.18
CA VAL A 3 2.79 7.56 16.99
C VAL A 3 3.61 7.44 15.70
N PHE A 4 4.86 7.88 15.71
CA PHE A 4 5.74 7.84 14.52
C PHE A 4 6.18 6.43 14.14
N GLY A 5 6.38 5.53 15.10
CA GLY A 5 6.71 4.13 14.83
C GLY A 5 5.58 3.35 14.13
N HIS A 6 4.32 3.76 14.33
CA HIS A 6 3.17 3.11 13.71
C HIS A 6 2.78 3.68 12.35
N ILE A 7 3.13 4.94 12.05
CA ILE A 7 2.86 5.60 10.76
C ILE A 7 3.97 5.27 9.74
N GLY A 8 5.17 4.93 10.23
CA GLY A 8 6.32 4.58 9.40
C GLY A 8 6.08 3.36 8.53
N ASP A 9 6.76 3.35 7.38
CA ASP A 9 6.83 2.19 6.51
C ASP A 9 7.68 1.10 7.17
N SER A 10 7.27 -0.17 7.06
CA SER A 10 7.94 -1.30 7.71
C SER A 10 8.03 -2.50 6.78
N TYR A 11 8.99 -3.38 7.05
CA TYR A 11 9.17 -4.65 6.34
C TYR A 11 8.26 -5.77 6.86
N GLU A 12 7.36 -5.45 7.79
CA GLU A 12 6.41 -6.35 8.40
C GLU A 12 5.03 -5.72 8.43
N TRP A 13 4.01 -6.54 8.20
CA TRP A 13 2.64 -6.10 8.38
C TRP A 13 2.06 -6.72 9.66
N HIS A 14 2.04 -5.94 10.71
CA HIS A 14 1.37 -6.31 11.95
C HIS A 14 -0.14 -6.26 11.75
N ILE A 15 -0.83 -7.41 11.89
CA ILE A 15 -2.28 -7.50 11.71
C ILE A 15 -3.00 -7.32 13.05
N THR A 16 -2.60 -8.05 14.07
CA THR A 16 -3.24 -8.03 15.39
C THR A 16 -2.33 -8.56 16.49
N THR A 17 -2.61 -8.10 17.69
CA THR A 17 -2.04 -8.69 18.91
C THR A 17 -3.17 -9.38 19.65
N TRP A 18 -3.11 -10.71 19.79
CA TRP A 18 -4.07 -11.48 20.58
C TRP A 18 -3.37 -11.98 21.86
N GLY A 19 -3.59 -11.28 22.96
CA GLY A 19 -2.86 -11.52 24.22
C GLY A 19 -1.38 -11.14 24.09
N GLU A 20 -0.50 -12.11 24.27
CA GLU A 20 0.97 -11.93 24.11
C GLU A 20 1.47 -12.31 22.70
N THR A 21 0.59 -12.79 21.81
CA THR A 21 0.99 -13.24 20.47
C THR A 21 0.77 -12.13 19.46
N HIS A 22 1.85 -11.68 18.83
CA HIS A 22 1.82 -10.76 17.70
C HIS A 22 1.62 -11.54 16.41
N VAL A 23 0.53 -11.26 15.67
CA VAL A 23 0.28 -11.83 14.35
C VAL A 23 0.82 -10.84 13.32
N THR A 24 2.00 -11.16 12.80
CA THR A 24 2.66 -10.38 11.73
C THR A 24 2.71 -11.19 10.44
N ILE A 25 2.53 -10.53 9.30
CA ILE A 25 2.83 -11.12 8.00
C ILE A 25 4.25 -10.66 7.62
N PRO A 26 5.20 -11.60 7.52
CA PRO A 26 6.53 -11.28 7.05
C PRO A 26 6.49 -10.92 5.56
N LEU A 27 7.16 -9.84 5.18
CA LEU A 27 7.20 -9.37 3.81
C LEU A 27 8.53 -9.76 3.15
N PRO A 28 8.54 -9.98 1.81
CA PRO A 28 9.76 -10.29 1.10
C PRO A 28 10.68 -9.07 1.05
N VAL A 29 11.89 -9.25 1.53
CA VAL A 29 12.99 -8.30 1.48
C VAL A 29 13.88 -8.66 0.29
N ILE A 30 14.08 -7.70 -0.61
CA ILE A 30 14.93 -7.85 -1.80
C ILE A 30 15.89 -6.68 -1.82
N VAL A 31 17.16 -6.96 -1.60
CA VAL A 31 18.21 -5.93 -1.52
C VAL A 31 19.40 -6.29 -2.38
N HIS A 32 20.08 -5.26 -2.86
CA HIS A 32 21.35 -5.41 -3.56
C HIS A 32 22.43 -4.64 -2.80
N SER A 33 23.36 -5.41 -2.22
CA SER A 33 24.59 -4.86 -1.66
C SER A 33 25.63 -4.64 -2.75
N SER A 34 26.41 -3.59 -2.60
CA SER A 34 27.55 -3.33 -3.48
C SER A 34 28.70 -4.31 -3.30
N THR A 35 28.74 -5.01 -2.16
CA THR A 35 29.81 -5.95 -1.79
C THR A 35 29.45 -7.39 -2.01
N THR A 36 28.23 -7.81 -1.65
CA THR A 36 27.79 -9.21 -1.65
C THR A 36 26.77 -9.53 -2.74
N GLY A 37 26.24 -8.53 -3.48
CA GLY A 37 25.31 -8.72 -4.57
C GLY A 37 23.86 -8.79 -4.13
N TRP A 38 23.03 -9.59 -4.82
CA TRP A 38 21.59 -9.70 -4.56
C TRP A 38 21.28 -10.66 -3.43
N HIS A 39 20.44 -10.21 -2.51
CA HIS A 39 19.89 -10.98 -1.39
C HIS A 39 18.37 -10.90 -1.41
N ALA A 40 17.71 -12.05 -1.17
CA ALA A 40 16.25 -12.12 -1.09
C ALA A 40 15.87 -13.05 0.07
N PHE A 41 15.16 -12.51 1.06
CA PHE A 41 14.72 -13.28 2.24
C PHE A 41 13.40 -12.70 2.79
N LEU A 42 12.78 -13.40 3.73
CA LEU A 42 11.61 -12.90 4.44
C LEU A 42 12.03 -12.08 5.66
N SER A 43 11.28 -11.04 5.97
CA SER A 43 11.55 -10.17 7.13
C SER A 43 11.57 -10.93 8.47
N SER A 44 10.85 -12.06 8.58
CA SER A 44 10.91 -12.93 9.76
C SER A 44 12.32 -13.41 10.11
N ARG A 45 13.21 -13.54 9.11
CA ARG A 45 14.60 -13.90 9.34
C ARG A 45 15.38 -12.86 10.12
N LEU A 46 15.01 -11.58 9.99
CA LEU A 46 15.61 -10.52 10.79
C LEU A 46 15.20 -10.62 12.26
N GLU A 47 13.92 -10.91 12.54
CA GLU A 47 13.42 -11.08 13.91
C GLU A 47 14.02 -12.32 14.57
N GLU A 48 14.01 -13.47 13.90
CA GLU A 48 14.54 -14.74 14.39
C GLU A 48 16.03 -14.67 14.76
N ASN A 49 16.80 -13.83 14.06
CA ASN A 49 18.24 -13.68 14.25
C ASN A 49 18.64 -12.43 15.06
N GLY A 50 17.75 -11.91 15.91
CA GLY A 50 18.06 -10.79 16.78
C GLY A 50 18.22 -9.44 16.07
N GLY A 51 17.50 -9.23 14.97
CA GLY A 51 17.47 -7.96 14.23
C GLY A 51 18.48 -7.83 13.10
N SER A 52 19.27 -8.88 12.83
CA SER A 52 20.23 -8.87 11.72
C SER A 52 20.24 -10.21 10.98
N TYR A 53 20.31 -10.18 9.64
CA TYR A 53 20.40 -11.34 8.80
C TYR A 53 21.28 -11.06 7.57
N GLU A 54 22.22 -11.98 7.26
CA GLU A 54 23.18 -11.85 6.13
C GLU A 54 23.94 -10.51 6.08
N GLY A 55 24.21 -9.88 7.24
CA GLY A 55 24.89 -8.61 7.32
C GLY A 55 23.97 -7.38 7.18
N PHE A 56 22.69 -7.59 6.97
CA PHE A 56 21.67 -6.54 6.94
C PHE A 56 20.97 -6.43 8.29
N SER A 57 20.65 -5.20 8.69
CA SER A 57 19.87 -4.92 9.89
C SER A 57 18.95 -3.72 9.67
N ILE A 58 17.91 -3.61 10.49
CA ILE A 58 17.06 -2.42 10.49
C ILE A 58 17.76 -1.34 11.31
N ALA A 59 17.97 -0.17 10.71
CA ALA A 59 18.65 0.95 11.34
C ALA A 59 17.89 1.41 12.60
N PRO A 60 18.57 1.56 13.75
CA PRO A 60 17.96 1.92 15.02
C PRO A 60 17.38 3.34 15.00
N ALA A 61 16.47 3.63 15.95
CA ALA A 61 15.92 4.95 16.16
C ALA A 61 17.02 5.98 16.42
N GLY A 62 16.96 7.13 15.77
CA GLY A 62 17.96 8.19 15.86
C GLY A 62 19.16 8.05 14.94
N SER A 63 19.26 6.98 14.13
CA SER A 63 20.26 6.86 13.08
C SER A 63 19.88 7.66 11.82
N LYS A 64 20.84 7.82 10.91
CA LYS A 64 20.61 8.53 9.64
C LYS A 64 19.54 7.86 8.77
N TYR A 65 19.41 6.54 8.86
CA TYR A 65 18.50 5.73 8.04
C TYR A 65 17.47 4.97 8.90
N GLU A 66 17.01 5.59 9.99
CA GLU A 66 16.05 5.03 10.94
C GLU A 66 14.92 4.24 10.26
N GLY A 67 14.70 3.00 10.69
CA GLY A 67 13.65 2.11 10.19
C GLY A 67 13.87 1.55 8.78
N LYS A 68 15.02 1.83 8.16
CA LYS A 68 15.41 1.28 6.84
C LYS A 68 16.44 0.19 7.00
N LEU A 69 16.51 -0.69 6.01
CA LEU A 69 17.52 -1.73 5.95
C LEU A 69 18.89 -1.10 5.63
N VAL A 70 19.89 -1.45 6.44
CA VAL A 70 21.28 -1.00 6.29
C VAL A 70 22.22 -2.18 6.39
N GLU A 71 23.39 -2.04 5.78
CA GLU A 71 24.58 -2.87 6.00
C GLU A 71 25.66 -2.04 6.67
N TYR A 72 26.54 -2.67 7.44
CA TYR A 72 27.66 -1.99 8.08
C TYR A 72 28.96 -2.29 7.33
N ASP A 73 29.72 -1.23 7.04
CA ASP A 73 31.07 -1.35 6.48
C ASP A 73 32.05 -1.88 7.55
N ALA A 74 33.23 -2.30 7.11
CA ALA A 74 34.34 -2.72 7.99
C ALA A 74 34.72 -1.64 9.02
N THR A 75 34.37 -0.39 8.77
CA THR A 75 34.57 0.76 9.68
C THR A 75 33.39 1.02 10.61
N GLY A 76 32.31 0.25 10.52
CA GLY A 76 31.09 0.40 11.33
C GLY A 76 30.16 1.53 10.86
N ASN A 77 30.35 2.08 9.67
CA ASN A 77 29.45 3.08 9.11
C ASN A 77 28.24 2.42 8.46
N GLU A 78 27.07 3.03 8.63
CA GLU A 78 25.82 2.60 7.99
C GLU A 78 25.86 2.92 6.47
N ILE A 79 25.74 1.88 5.67
CA ILE A 79 25.57 1.99 4.20
C ILE A 79 24.17 1.53 3.86
N ARG A 80 23.46 2.30 3.05
CA ARG A 80 22.14 1.93 2.54
C ARG A 80 22.28 1.14 1.24
N PRO A 81 21.91 -0.16 1.20
CA PRO A 81 21.86 -0.94 -0.03
C PRO A 81 20.76 -0.43 -0.96
N LEU A 82 20.77 -0.87 -2.22
CA LEU A 82 19.62 -0.68 -3.11
C LEU A 82 18.49 -1.61 -2.63
N ASP A 83 17.43 -1.03 -2.14
CA ASP A 83 16.31 -1.72 -1.52
C ASP A 83 15.08 -1.68 -2.44
N ILE A 84 14.63 -2.86 -2.91
CA ILE A 84 13.44 -3.06 -3.74
C ILE A 84 12.44 -3.95 -2.99
N SER A 85 12.52 -3.98 -1.69
CA SER A 85 11.66 -4.80 -0.84
C SER A 85 10.19 -4.39 -0.94
N ILE A 86 9.31 -5.37 -0.77
CA ILE A 86 7.89 -5.10 -0.62
C ILE A 86 7.63 -4.71 0.83
N THR A 87 7.50 -3.42 1.07
CA THR A 87 7.15 -2.88 2.39
C THR A 87 5.63 -2.90 2.61
N LYS A 88 5.20 -2.64 3.83
CA LYS A 88 3.78 -2.51 4.22
C LYS A 88 3.02 -1.54 3.30
N VAL A 89 3.58 -0.37 3.04
CA VAL A 89 2.95 0.65 2.18
C VAL A 89 2.87 0.16 0.74
N THR A 90 3.94 -0.46 0.22
CA THR A 90 3.96 -1.02 -1.13
C THR A 90 2.91 -2.12 -1.29
N LEU A 91 2.80 -3.03 -0.32
CA LEU A 91 1.80 -4.08 -0.33
C LEU A 91 0.38 -3.51 -0.29
N ALA A 92 0.11 -2.52 0.55
CA ALA A 92 -1.19 -1.84 0.61
C ALA A 92 -1.55 -1.21 -0.75
N LEU A 93 -0.61 -0.52 -1.40
CA LEU A 93 -0.81 0.05 -2.74
C LEU A 93 -1.10 -1.03 -3.79
N LEU A 94 -0.41 -2.17 -3.75
CA LEU A 94 -0.66 -3.29 -4.65
C LEU A 94 -2.05 -3.90 -4.45
N ILE A 95 -2.47 -4.10 -3.20
CA ILE A 95 -3.81 -4.59 -2.86
C ILE A 95 -4.88 -3.62 -3.36
N ASN A 96 -4.72 -2.32 -3.10
CA ASN A 96 -5.66 -1.29 -3.56
C ASN A 96 -5.73 -1.21 -5.08
N SER A 97 -4.59 -1.34 -5.76
CA SER A 97 -4.54 -1.38 -7.22
C SER A 97 -5.25 -2.61 -7.78
N ALA A 98 -5.05 -3.78 -7.17
CA ALA A 98 -5.73 -5.01 -7.56
C ALA A 98 -7.25 -4.90 -7.32
N LEU A 99 -7.67 -4.33 -6.19
CA LEU A 99 -9.07 -4.06 -5.90
C LEU A 99 -9.71 -3.14 -6.94
N LEU A 100 -9.03 -2.04 -7.29
CA LEU A 100 -9.50 -1.13 -8.34
C LEU A 100 -9.65 -1.84 -9.68
N LEU A 101 -8.65 -2.64 -10.09
CA LEU A 101 -8.72 -3.42 -11.32
C LEU A 101 -9.90 -4.39 -11.30
N LEU A 102 -10.12 -5.11 -10.21
CA LEU A 102 -11.26 -6.03 -10.08
C LEU A 102 -12.60 -5.30 -10.23
N ILE A 103 -12.75 -4.13 -9.60
CA ILE A 103 -13.97 -3.31 -9.72
C ILE A 103 -14.18 -2.90 -11.17
N ILE A 104 -13.20 -2.27 -11.81
CA ILE A 104 -13.32 -1.76 -13.17
C ILE A 104 -13.53 -2.88 -14.19
N LEU A 105 -12.78 -3.99 -14.06
CA LEU A 105 -12.95 -5.16 -14.94
C LEU A 105 -14.33 -5.82 -14.77
N SER A 106 -14.88 -5.84 -13.55
CA SER A 106 -16.23 -6.36 -13.30
C SER A 106 -17.29 -5.51 -14.01
N VAL A 107 -17.19 -4.19 -13.92
CA VAL A 107 -18.05 -3.25 -14.63
C VAL A 107 -17.90 -3.43 -16.14
N ALA A 108 -16.68 -3.47 -16.66
CA ALA A 108 -16.40 -3.66 -18.07
C ALA A 108 -16.94 -5.01 -18.59
N HIS A 109 -16.80 -6.08 -17.80
CA HIS A 109 -17.33 -7.40 -18.15
C HIS A 109 -18.85 -7.40 -18.25
N TRP A 110 -19.54 -6.72 -17.33
CA TRP A 110 -20.99 -6.59 -17.40
C TRP A 110 -21.42 -5.91 -18.72
N TYR A 111 -20.79 -4.76 -19.09
CA TYR A 111 -21.11 -4.04 -20.34
C TYR A 111 -20.80 -4.84 -21.60
N ARG A 112 -19.79 -5.70 -21.57
CA ARG A 112 -19.51 -6.61 -22.72
C ARG A 112 -20.61 -7.64 -22.94
N LYS A 113 -21.33 -8.03 -21.90
CA LYS A 113 -22.44 -8.99 -21.97
C LYS A 113 -23.79 -8.36 -22.32
N HIS A 114 -23.94 -7.06 -22.06
CA HIS A 114 -25.21 -6.35 -22.26
C HIS A 114 -25.04 -5.32 -23.38
N PRO A 115 -25.62 -5.56 -24.57
CA PRO A 115 -25.52 -4.65 -25.70
C PRO A 115 -26.21 -3.31 -25.41
N GLN A 116 -25.85 -2.28 -26.20
CA GLN A 116 -26.44 -0.96 -26.10
C GLN A 116 -27.97 -1.04 -26.28
N GLY A 117 -28.71 -0.42 -25.36
CA GLY A 117 -30.18 -0.44 -25.33
C GLY A 117 -30.79 -1.44 -24.37
N SER A 118 -30.00 -2.27 -23.66
CA SER A 118 -30.48 -3.06 -22.53
C SER A 118 -30.84 -2.16 -21.33
N ALA A 119 -31.63 -2.71 -20.40
CA ALA A 119 -32.01 -2.00 -19.19
C ALA A 119 -30.76 -1.51 -18.42
N ALA A 120 -30.86 -0.34 -17.78
CA ALA A 120 -29.79 0.22 -16.98
C ALA A 120 -29.34 -0.76 -15.88
N PRO A 121 -28.04 -0.88 -15.63
CA PRO A 121 -27.54 -1.77 -14.59
C PRO A 121 -28.04 -1.32 -13.22
N GLY A 122 -28.47 -2.30 -12.41
CA GLY A 122 -28.83 -2.05 -11.02
C GLY A 122 -27.67 -2.32 -10.04
N GLY A 123 -27.88 -1.97 -8.78
CA GLY A 123 -26.94 -2.27 -7.70
C GLY A 123 -25.59 -1.57 -7.86
N PHE A 124 -24.52 -2.28 -7.49
CA PHE A 124 -23.16 -1.72 -7.48
C PHE A 124 -22.67 -1.27 -8.86
N ILE A 125 -23.02 -1.98 -9.92
CA ILE A 125 -22.61 -1.63 -11.29
C ILE A 125 -23.27 -0.32 -11.73
N GLY A 126 -24.57 -0.13 -11.44
CA GLY A 126 -25.26 1.13 -11.72
C GLY A 126 -24.70 2.31 -10.91
N PHE A 127 -24.34 2.08 -9.67
CA PHE A 127 -23.63 3.08 -8.85
C PHE A 127 -22.30 3.46 -9.50
N MET A 128 -21.51 2.49 -9.91
CA MET A 128 -20.21 2.74 -10.57
C MET A 128 -20.36 3.47 -11.90
N GLU A 129 -21.39 3.10 -12.69
CA GLU A 129 -21.72 3.81 -13.93
C GLU A 129 -22.00 5.29 -13.67
N MET A 130 -22.93 5.57 -12.77
CA MET A 130 -23.28 6.94 -12.41
C MET A 130 -22.05 7.72 -11.94
N PHE A 131 -21.21 7.11 -11.11
CA PHE A 131 -20.01 7.75 -10.58
C PHE A 131 -18.95 8.02 -11.66
N ILE A 132 -18.70 7.05 -12.54
CA ILE A 132 -17.78 7.22 -13.68
C ILE A 132 -18.29 8.33 -14.60
N MET A 133 -19.59 8.35 -14.92
CA MET A 133 -20.18 9.38 -15.77
C MET A 133 -20.10 10.76 -15.15
N MET A 134 -20.40 10.89 -13.86
CA MET A 134 -20.28 12.14 -13.13
C MET A 134 -18.84 12.69 -13.21
N VAL A 135 -17.83 11.87 -12.91
CA VAL A 135 -16.42 12.30 -13.00
C VAL A 135 -16.02 12.66 -14.43
N ASN A 136 -16.47 11.87 -15.42
CA ASN A 136 -16.14 12.10 -16.82
C ASN A 136 -16.80 13.35 -17.40
N ASP A 137 -18.12 13.52 -17.17
CA ASP A 137 -18.89 14.57 -17.81
C ASP A 137 -18.83 15.90 -17.05
N ASP A 138 -18.93 15.87 -15.73
CA ASP A 138 -18.97 17.09 -14.92
C ASP A 138 -17.57 17.63 -14.62
N ILE A 139 -16.57 16.75 -14.48
CA ILE A 139 -15.21 17.17 -14.11
C ILE A 139 -14.31 17.18 -15.35
N ILE A 140 -14.07 16.02 -15.96
CA ILE A 140 -13.03 15.88 -17.01
C ILE A 140 -13.42 16.68 -18.26
N LYS A 141 -14.63 16.50 -18.74
CA LYS A 141 -15.11 17.16 -19.96
C LYS A 141 -15.19 18.68 -19.80
N SER A 142 -15.61 19.18 -18.63
CA SER A 142 -15.68 20.60 -18.33
C SER A 142 -14.28 21.23 -18.24
N CYS A 143 -13.31 20.53 -17.66
CA CYS A 143 -11.95 21.05 -17.47
C CYS A 143 -11.08 20.92 -18.73
N VAL A 144 -11.18 19.83 -19.48
CA VAL A 144 -10.32 19.54 -20.64
C VAL A 144 -10.90 20.05 -21.96
N GLY A 145 -12.23 20.22 -22.03
CA GLY A 145 -12.92 20.69 -23.23
C GLY A 145 -13.01 19.65 -24.35
N PRO A 146 -13.03 20.07 -25.64
CA PRO A 146 -13.37 19.17 -26.77
C PRO A 146 -12.50 17.94 -26.94
N LYS A 147 -11.26 17.98 -26.45
CA LYS A 147 -10.29 16.87 -26.55
C LYS A 147 -10.34 15.90 -25.37
N TYR A 148 -11.34 16.03 -24.47
CA TYR A 148 -11.42 15.25 -23.24
C TYR A 148 -11.34 13.72 -23.46
N ARG A 149 -11.93 13.20 -24.54
CA ARG A 149 -11.95 11.76 -24.82
C ARG A 149 -10.57 11.11 -24.91
N LYS A 150 -9.56 11.88 -25.33
CA LYS A 150 -8.18 11.39 -25.41
C LYS A 150 -7.55 11.23 -24.02
N PHE A 151 -7.89 12.12 -23.10
CA PHE A 151 -7.29 12.18 -21.76
C PHE A 151 -8.15 11.51 -20.69
N ALA A 152 -9.46 11.30 -20.97
CA ALA A 152 -10.40 10.73 -20.01
C ALA A 152 -9.96 9.38 -19.42
N PRO A 153 -9.44 8.40 -20.18
CA PRO A 153 -9.01 7.14 -19.58
C PRO A 153 -7.91 7.31 -18.52
N TYR A 154 -6.93 8.16 -18.83
CA TYR A 154 -5.83 8.46 -17.89
C TYR A 154 -6.32 9.19 -16.63
N LEU A 155 -7.14 10.24 -16.83
CA LEU A 155 -7.66 11.06 -15.73
C LEU A 155 -8.62 10.27 -14.83
N LEU A 156 -9.47 9.42 -15.41
CA LEU A 156 -10.33 8.51 -14.65
C LEU A 156 -9.50 7.51 -13.84
N THR A 157 -8.46 6.92 -14.45
CA THR A 157 -7.58 5.99 -13.72
C THR A 157 -6.90 6.68 -12.56
N ALA A 158 -6.33 7.86 -12.76
CA ALA A 158 -5.69 8.64 -11.72
C ALA A 158 -6.68 9.03 -10.60
N PHE A 159 -7.88 9.48 -10.99
CA PHE A 159 -8.93 9.83 -10.03
C PHE A 159 -9.32 8.63 -9.16
N PHE A 160 -9.69 7.50 -9.78
CA PHE A 160 -10.13 6.33 -9.04
C PHE A 160 -9.01 5.70 -8.21
N PHE A 161 -7.77 5.74 -8.69
CA PHE A 161 -6.62 5.28 -7.92
C PHE A 161 -6.46 6.10 -6.63
N ILE A 162 -6.45 7.43 -6.75
CA ILE A 162 -6.35 8.31 -5.58
C ILE A 162 -7.56 8.14 -4.66
N PHE A 163 -8.77 8.07 -5.24
CA PHE A 163 -10.02 7.93 -4.49
C PHE A 163 -10.07 6.63 -3.67
N ILE A 164 -9.74 5.49 -4.27
CA ILE A 164 -9.71 4.20 -3.58
C ILE A 164 -8.65 4.20 -2.46
N ASN A 165 -7.45 4.75 -2.72
CA ASN A 165 -6.42 4.83 -1.68
C ASN A 165 -6.87 5.71 -0.49
N ASN A 166 -7.57 6.81 -0.74
CA ASN A 166 -8.12 7.64 0.32
C ASN A 166 -9.23 6.94 1.10
N ILE A 167 -10.16 6.26 0.41
CA ILE A 167 -11.21 5.47 1.08
C ILE A 167 -10.60 4.36 1.94
N MET A 168 -9.63 3.63 1.41
CA MET A 168 -8.96 2.56 2.16
C MET A 168 -8.20 3.11 3.38
N GLY A 169 -7.65 4.32 3.29
CA GLY A 169 -7.07 5.02 4.42
C GLY A 169 -8.08 5.46 5.49
N LEU A 170 -9.33 5.71 5.10
CA LEU A 170 -10.42 6.05 6.02
C LEU A 170 -11.06 4.81 6.67
N ILE A 171 -10.97 3.64 6.03
CA ILE A 171 -11.50 2.41 6.61
C ILE A 171 -10.58 1.97 7.75
N PRO A 172 -11.09 1.87 8.98
CA PRO A 172 -10.27 1.64 10.16
C PRO A 172 -9.56 0.29 10.19
N PHE A 173 -9.80 -0.63 9.27
CA PHE A 173 -9.03 -1.85 9.13
C PHE A 173 -7.55 -1.62 8.83
N CYS A 174 -7.21 -0.54 8.11
CA CYS A 174 -5.82 -0.11 7.94
C CYS A 174 -5.31 0.73 9.13
N LEU A 175 -6.21 1.39 9.87
CA LEU A 175 -5.89 2.32 10.95
C LEU A 175 -6.17 1.72 12.34
N LEU A 176 -7.00 0.67 12.47
CA LEU A 176 -7.38 0.07 13.77
C LEU A 176 -6.19 -0.52 14.53
N TYR A 177 -5.06 -0.69 13.87
CA TYR A 177 -3.84 -1.19 14.50
C TYR A 177 -2.90 -0.09 14.98
N THR A 178 -3.26 1.18 14.83
CA THR A 178 -2.39 2.30 15.20
C THR A 178 -2.88 3.12 16.39
N SER A 179 -4.06 2.81 16.94
CA SER A 179 -4.55 3.49 18.14
C SER A 179 -4.60 2.53 19.32
N PRO A 180 -3.67 2.64 20.29
CA PRO A 180 -3.94 2.09 21.61
C PRO A 180 -5.23 2.77 22.11
N SER A 181 -6.22 1.95 22.46
CA SER A 181 -7.47 2.42 23.02
C SER A 181 -7.19 3.42 24.14
N GLN A 182 -7.88 4.56 24.15
CA GLN A 182 -7.77 5.53 25.24
C GLN A 182 -8.13 4.93 26.61
N ARG A 183 -8.68 3.71 26.63
CA ARG A 183 -9.00 2.96 27.86
C ARG A 183 -7.78 2.44 28.61
N ASP A 184 -6.62 2.26 27.97
CA ASP A 184 -5.42 1.76 28.66
C ASP A 184 -4.62 2.87 29.34
N ARG A 185 -5.08 4.12 29.27
CA ARG A 185 -4.42 5.28 29.88
C ARG A 185 -4.85 5.55 31.33
N THR A 186 -5.77 4.74 31.86
CA THR A 186 -6.34 4.92 33.21
C THR A 186 -6.21 3.67 34.09
N ARG A 187 -5.11 2.94 33.98
CA ARG A 187 -4.71 1.94 34.96
C ARG A 187 -3.24 2.08 35.33
#